data_9785d4e59034bcb7e44bcaac51cf7304
#
_entry.id   9785d4e59034bcb7e44bcaac51cf7304
#
_cell.length_a   1.000
_cell.length_b   1.000
_cell.length_c   1.000
_cell.angle_alpha   90.00
_cell.angle_beta   90.00
_cell.angle_gamma   90.00
#
_symmetry.space_group_name_H-M   'P 1'
#
loop_
_entity.id
_entity.type
_entity.pdbx_description
1 polymer ?
#
loop_
_entity_poly.entity_id
_entity_poly.type
_entity_poly.pdbx_seq_one_letter_code
_entity_poly.pdbx_strand_id
1 'polypeptide(L)'
;MKEKLTVLMAGPLPPPAGGISIHIQRLAHLLQKDFSIDYIDEASTVKPGIFHVRSLNPFAYINKVRSCQVFFIHSGSRILKKIHILAGRIFGKKVIITLHGYGNRRAWPFRAIDKTFFQLAHKVILVNPGIAQRVQVPAEKTEVMHAFVPPVMESEPALPGHVQQLIQQAKNDGACIICANASRLDVNNGEDLYGLDMSIKLTSDLKKAGFRVCFLFVLTSLEKSQEAYTKYLEEIKNESLDDSFHLLQTNLSFVRLADASDMVLRPTNADGDALTVREALYMNKIVLASDVVSRPEGTRLFKTRDQSDLFTQAQKLITELKNKQEQNTNISPEQADAYKNWYVTLINQVANEP
;
A
#
# COMPACT_ATOMS: atom_id res chain seq x y z
N MET A 1 -36.15 -8.87 -4.56
CA MET A 1 -34.73 -8.73 -4.18
C MET A 1 -34.66 -7.69 -3.05
N LYS A 2 -34.07 -8.02 -1.88
CA LYS A 2 -33.82 -6.97 -0.84
C LYS A 2 -32.91 -5.91 -1.42
N GLU A 3 -33.25 -4.65 -1.22
CA GLU A 3 -32.42 -3.52 -1.61
C GLU A 3 -31.08 -3.59 -0.85
N LYS A 4 -29.97 -3.50 -1.58
CA LYS A 4 -28.63 -3.54 -0.95
C LYS A 4 -28.43 -2.30 -0.10
N LEU A 5 -27.87 -2.48 1.09
CA LEU A 5 -27.44 -1.38 1.95
C LEU A 5 -26.41 -0.50 1.20
N THR A 6 -26.63 0.82 1.23
CA THR A 6 -25.73 1.78 0.57
C THR A 6 -24.65 2.24 1.53
N VAL A 7 -23.38 2.00 1.13
CA VAL A 7 -22.18 2.43 1.84
C VAL A 7 -21.52 3.57 1.06
N LEU A 8 -21.43 4.74 1.66
CA LEU A 8 -20.72 5.89 1.10
C LEU A 8 -19.27 5.87 1.60
N MET A 9 -18.31 5.71 0.70
CA MET A 9 -16.88 5.75 1.01
C MET A 9 -16.30 7.15 0.73
N ALA A 10 -15.69 7.79 1.75
CA ALA A 10 -15.01 9.07 1.59
C ALA A 10 -13.51 8.93 1.76
N GLY A 11 -12.75 9.40 0.78
CA GLY A 11 -11.29 9.40 0.76
C GLY A 11 -10.73 9.56 -0.65
N PRO A 12 -9.40 9.60 -0.80
CA PRO A 12 -8.80 9.72 -2.12
C PRO A 12 -9.04 8.45 -2.94
N LEU A 13 -9.44 8.61 -4.21
CA LEU A 13 -9.53 7.51 -5.18
C LEU A 13 -8.38 7.59 -6.19
N PRO A 14 -7.89 6.48 -6.74
CA PRO A 14 -6.88 6.52 -7.80
C PRO A 14 -7.49 7.04 -9.14
N PRO A 15 -6.69 7.65 -10.07
CA PRO A 15 -5.35 8.20 -9.82
C PRO A 15 -5.36 9.47 -8.96
N PRO A 16 -4.26 9.83 -8.28
CA PRO A 16 -3.00 9.09 -8.20
C PRO A 16 -3.09 7.87 -7.28
N ALA A 17 -2.30 6.83 -7.60
CA ALA A 17 -2.19 5.65 -6.76
C ALA A 17 -1.39 5.95 -5.49
N GLY A 18 -1.93 5.56 -4.35
CA GLY A 18 -1.30 5.70 -3.04
C GLY A 18 -1.92 4.70 -2.06
N GLY A 19 -1.29 4.46 -0.92
CA GLY A 19 -1.74 3.41 0.01
C GLY A 19 -3.22 3.49 0.37
N ILE A 20 -3.74 4.70 0.67
CA ILE A 20 -5.16 4.88 1.00
C ILE A 20 -6.06 4.71 -0.24
N SER A 21 -5.67 5.27 -1.38
CA SER A 21 -6.51 5.22 -2.59
C SER A 21 -6.65 3.80 -3.14
N ILE A 22 -5.57 3.03 -3.14
CA ILE A 22 -5.57 1.61 -3.52
C ILE A 22 -6.39 0.78 -2.52
N HIS A 23 -6.25 1.06 -1.21
CA HIS A 23 -7.07 0.40 -0.19
C HIS A 23 -8.56 0.59 -0.45
N ILE A 24 -9.02 1.84 -0.67
CA ILE A 24 -10.43 2.14 -0.94
C ILE A 24 -10.91 1.43 -2.21
N GLN A 25 -10.15 1.49 -3.30
CA GLN A 25 -10.49 0.86 -4.57
C GLN A 25 -10.69 -0.66 -4.41
N ARG A 26 -9.73 -1.34 -3.79
CA ARG A 26 -9.79 -2.79 -3.58
C ARG A 26 -10.90 -3.18 -2.60
N LEU A 27 -11.05 -2.42 -1.50
CA LEU A 27 -12.10 -2.68 -0.53
C LEU A 27 -13.49 -2.51 -1.16
N ALA A 28 -13.70 -1.46 -1.95
CA ALA A 28 -14.95 -1.26 -2.67
C ALA A 28 -15.21 -2.40 -3.67
N HIS A 29 -14.21 -2.84 -4.43
CA HIS A 29 -14.33 -3.99 -5.33
C HIS A 29 -14.71 -5.26 -4.58
N LEU A 30 -14.11 -5.48 -3.41
CA LEU A 30 -14.39 -6.65 -2.56
C LEU A 30 -15.84 -6.64 -2.04
N LEU A 31 -16.37 -5.46 -1.70
CA LEU A 31 -17.68 -5.29 -1.05
C LEU A 31 -18.85 -5.05 -2.03
N GLN A 32 -18.61 -4.74 -3.31
CA GLN A 32 -19.66 -4.38 -4.27
C GLN A 32 -20.71 -5.47 -4.53
N LYS A 33 -20.37 -6.74 -4.26
CA LYS A 33 -21.31 -7.85 -4.36
C LYS A 33 -22.37 -7.84 -3.24
N ASP A 34 -21.99 -7.31 -2.07
CA ASP A 34 -22.81 -7.34 -0.84
C ASP A 34 -23.52 -6.00 -0.60
N PHE A 35 -22.90 -4.87 -1.00
CA PHE A 35 -23.37 -3.51 -0.77
C PHE A 35 -23.46 -2.70 -2.06
N SER A 36 -24.28 -1.64 -2.05
CA SER A 36 -24.22 -0.56 -3.04
C SER A 36 -23.16 0.43 -2.59
N ILE A 37 -22.10 0.63 -3.37
CA ILE A 37 -20.98 1.51 -2.99
C ILE A 37 -21.08 2.82 -3.74
N ASP A 38 -21.03 3.94 -3.02
CA ASP A 38 -20.95 5.29 -3.57
C ASP A 38 -19.74 6.02 -2.98
N TYR A 39 -19.30 7.15 -3.61
CA TYR A 39 -18.03 7.76 -3.27
C TYR A 39 -18.12 9.27 -3.06
N ILE A 40 -17.26 9.76 -2.14
CA ILE A 40 -16.78 11.14 -2.06
C ILE A 40 -15.28 11.13 -2.29
N ASP A 41 -14.82 11.62 -3.44
CA ASP A 41 -13.39 11.62 -3.79
C ASP A 41 -12.68 12.86 -3.23
N GLU A 42 -11.55 12.61 -2.55
CA GLU A 42 -10.66 13.63 -1.97
C GLU A 42 -9.33 13.78 -2.73
N ALA A 43 -9.12 13.03 -3.82
CA ALA A 43 -7.86 13.04 -4.57
C ALA A 43 -7.53 14.43 -5.14
N SER A 44 -6.33 14.61 -5.70
CA SER A 44 -5.95 15.85 -6.40
C SER A 44 -6.60 15.96 -7.77
N THR A 45 -6.92 14.84 -8.41
CA THR A 45 -7.51 14.73 -9.74
C THR A 45 -9.01 14.50 -9.67
N VAL A 46 -9.78 15.25 -10.43
CA VAL A 46 -11.24 15.09 -10.55
C VAL A 46 -11.54 13.94 -11.52
N LYS A 47 -12.53 13.11 -11.16
CA LYS A 47 -12.96 11.95 -11.97
C LYS A 47 -14.39 12.13 -12.47
N PRO A 48 -14.68 11.83 -13.75
CA PRO A 48 -16.03 11.93 -14.30
C PRO A 48 -17.01 11.02 -13.51
N GLY A 49 -18.21 11.55 -13.23
CA GLY A 49 -19.28 10.79 -12.59
C GLY A 49 -19.13 10.56 -11.08
N ILE A 50 -18.01 10.94 -10.47
CA ILE A 50 -17.76 10.81 -9.03
C ILE A 50 -17.82 12.19 -8.37
N PHE A 51 -18.56 12.32 -7.25
CA PHE A 51 -18.58 13.55 -6.48
C PHE A 51 -17.22 13.83 -5.86
N HIS A 52 -16.68 15.02 -6.15
CA HIS A 52 -15.37 15.44 -5.68
C HIS A 52 -15.49 16.53 -4.60
N VAL A 53 -14.82 16.37 -3.48
CA VAL A 53 -14.91 17.31 -2.34
C VAL A 53 -14.48 18.75 -2.71
N ARG A 54 -13.55 18.90 -3.66
CA ARG A 54 -13.08 20.22 -4.14
C ARG A 54 -14.06 20.94 -5.07
N SER A 55 -15.18 20.32 -5.43
CA SER A 55 -16.26 21.01 -6.15
C SER A 55 -16.90 22.12 -5.32
N LEU A 56 -16.67 22.11 -4.00
CA LEU A 56 -17.22 23.06 -3.03
C LEU A 56 -18.75 23.19 -3.12
N ASN A 57 -19.43 22.13 -3.58
CA ASN A 57 -20.89 22.09 -3.68
C ASN A 57 -21.48 21.43 -2.42
N PRO A 58 -21.92 22.22 -1.45
CA PRO A 58 -22.44 21.68 -0.18
C PRO A 58 -23.76 20.92 -0.37
N PHE A 59 -24.60 21.30 -1.32
CA PHE A 59 -25.88 20.62 -1.55
C PHE A 59 -25.66 19.22 -2.11
N ALA A 60 -24.76 19.05 -3.10
CA ALA A 60 -24.40 17.75 -3.63
C ALA A 60 -23.74 16.87 -2.56
N TYR A 61 -22.88 17.44 -1.71
CA TYR A 61 -22.26 16.74 -0.59
C TYR A 61 -23.32 16.23 0.41
N ILE A 62 -24.26 17.11 0.82
CA ILE A 62 -25.34 16.74 1.75
C ILE A 62 -26.21 15.65 1.16
N ASN A 63 -26.57 15.75 -0.12
CA ASN A 63 -27.37 14.73 -0.79
C ASN A 63 -26.66 13.37 -0.80
N LYS A 64 -25.34 13.33 -1.07
CA LYS A 64 -24.53 12.11 -0.98
C LYS A 64 -24.56 11.52 0.43
N VAL A 65 -24.37 12.34 1.48
CA VAL A 65 -24.42 11.87 2.85
C VAL A 65 -25.81 11.36 3.23
N ARG A 66 -26.88 12.04 2.77
CA ARG A 66 -28.25 11.62 3.05
C ARG A 66 -28.66 10.31 2.37
N SER A 67 -28.10 10.01 1.21
CA SER A 67 -28.47 8.83 0.41
C SER A 67 -27.90 7.51 0.97
N CYS A 68 -26.90 7.54 1.85
CA CYS A 68 -26.31 6.31 2.42
C CYS A 68 -26.95 5.92 3.75
N GLN A 69 -26.78 4.64 4.14
CA GLN A 69 -27.02 4.14 5.47
C GLN A 69 -25.76 4.14 6.31
N VAL A 70 -24.63 3.74 5.71
CA VAL A 70 -23.31 3.72 6.36
C VAL A 70 -22.38 4.69 5.65
N PHE A 71 -21.76 5.58 6.41
CA PHE A 71 -20.74 6.51 5.96
C PHE A 71 -19.37 6.01 6.40
N PHE A 72 -18.59 5.47 5.46
CA PHE A 72 -17.30 4.85 5.70
C PHE A 72 -16.16 5.78 5.28
N ILE A 73 -15.42 6.28 6.26
CA ILE A 73 -14.44 7.38 6.10
C ILE A 73 -13.02 6.83 6.09
N HIS A 74 -12.29 7.02 4.99
CA HIS A 74 -10.88 6.68 4.80
C HIS A 74 -9.98 7.90 4.59
N SER A 75 -10.48 9.10 4.88
CA SER A 75 -9.80 10.36 4.63
C SER A 75 -8.39 10.43 5.20
N GLY A 76 -7.40 10.84 4.38
CA GLY A 76 -6.06 11.21 4.83
C GLY A 76 -6.01 12.61 5.48
N SER A 77 -6.96 13.48 5.13
CA SER A 77 -7.05 14.86 5.64
C SER A 77 -7.62 14.91 7.05
N ARG A 78 -6.93 15.63 7.93
CA ARG A 78 -7.38 15.82 9.33
C ARG A 78 -8.68 16.62 9.43
N ILE A 79 -8.85 17.60 8.54
CA ILE A 79 -10.02 18.50 8.52
C ILE A 79 -11.21 17.78 7.91
N LEU A 80 -11.04 17.21 6.72
CA LEU A 80 -12.12 16.51 6.02
C LEU A 80 -12.65 15.34 6.84
N LYS A 81 -11.78 14.60 7.51
CA LYS A 81 -12.16 13.51 8.42
C LYS A 81 -13.16 13.97 9.48
N LYS A 82 -12.92 15.12 10.12
CA LYS A 82 -13.82 15.69 11.13
C LYS A 82 -15.14 16.18 10.51
N ILE A 83 -15.06 16.83 9.36
CA ILE A 83 -16.24 17.28 8.61
C ILE A 83 -17.13 16.09 8.26
N HIS A 84 -16.56 15.01 7.75
CA HIS A 84 -17.29 13.80 7.38
C HIS A 84 -17.94 13.13 8.59
N ILE A 85 -17.20 13.00 9.71
CA ILE A 85 -17.77 12.45 10.97
C ILE A 85 -18.96 13.28 11.42
N LEU A 86 -18.79 14.61 11.48
CA LEU A 86 -19.84 15.51 11.94
C LEU A 86 -21.06 15.46 11.01
N ALA A 87 -20.86 15.53 9.70
CA ALA A 87 -21.93 15.43 8.72
C ALA A 87 -22.68 14.09 8.85
N GLY A 88 -21.96 12.98 8.96
CA GLY A 88 -22.60 11.67 9.16
C GLY A 88 -23.47 11.64 10.41
N ARG A 89 -23.00 12.21 11.52
CA ARG A 89 -23.77 12.26 12.78
C ARG A 89 -24.99 13.19 12.70
N ILE A 90 -24.84 14.38 12.12
CA ILE A 90 -25.92 15.35 11.94
C ILE A 90 -27.06 14.75 11.09
N PHE A 91 -26.73 14.00 10.05
CA PHE A 91 -27.73 13.37 9.17
C PHE A 91 -28.12 11.96 9.62
N GLY A 92 -27.80 11.55 10.87
CA GLY A 92 -28.24 10.28 11.46
C GLY A 92 -27.65 9.05 10.76
N LYS A 93 -26.46 9.18 10.14
CA LYS A 93 -25.80 8.06 9.45
C LYS A 93 -24.93 7.26 10.39
N LYS A 94 -24.80 5.97 10.12
CA LYS A 94 -23.84 5.11 10.81
C LYS A 94 -22.44 5.42 10.28
N VAL A 95 -21.54 5.85 11.17
CA VAL A 95 -20.20 6.33 10.81
C VAL A 95 -19.15 5.30 11.19
N ILE A 96 -18.41 4.80 10.19
CA ILE A 96 -17.21 3.99 10.37
C ILE A 96 -16.03 4.82 9.86
N ILE A 97 -14.90 4.80 10.58
CA ILE A 97 -13.69 5.49 10.17
C ILE A 97 -12.49 4.55 10.18
N THR A 98 -11.68 4.57 9.14
CA THR A 98 -10.37 3.90 9.13
C THR A 98 -9.25 4.90 9.34
N LEU A 99 -8.41 4.67 10.33
CA LEU A 99 -7.21 5.46 10.62
C LEU A 99 -6.00 4.77 10.00
N HIS A 100 -5.60 5.23 8.80
CA HIS A 100 -4.42 4.74 8.06
C HIS A 100 -3.09 5.21 8.67
N GLY A 101 -3.12 6.16 9.58
CA GLY A 101 -1.96 6.65 10.31
C GLY A 101 -2.37 7.70 11.33
N TYR A 102 -1.54 7.85 12.38
CA TYR A 102 -1.70 8.88 13.39
C TYR A 102 -0.33 9.29 13.92
N GLY A 103 0.08 10.53 13.61
CA GLY A 103 1.44 11.03 13.86
C GLY A 103 1.80 11.08 15.36
N ASN A 104 3.05 10.74 15.68
CA ASN A 104 3.58 10.68 17.04
C ASN A 104 3.72 12.07 17.71
N ARG A 105 4.02 13.12 16.94
CA ARG A 105 4.36 14.47 17.42
C ARG A 105 3.16 15.41 17.50
N ARG A 106 1.98 14.93 17.81
CA ARG A 106 0.80 15.78 17.88
C ARG A 106 0.69 16.43 19.24
N ALA A 107 0.58 17.77 19.29
CA ALA A 107 0.37 18.53 20.52
C ALA A 107 -0.92 18.12 21.23
N TRP A 108 -0.93 18.16 22.56
CA TRP A 108 -2.04 17.70 23.42
C TRP A 108 -3.42 18.27 23.03
N PRO A 109 -3.60 19.59 22.78
CA PRO A 109 -4.95 20.09 22.49
C PRO A 109 -5.56 19.50 21.23
N PHE A 110 -4.72 19.24 20.19
CA PHE A 110 -5.19 18.61 18.97
C PHE A 110 -5.52 17.13 19.14
N ARG A 111 -4.86 16.42 20.07
CA ARG A 111 -5.20 15.03 20.41
C ARG A 111 -6.55 14.95 21.10
N ALA A 112 -6.83 15.86 22.02
CA ALA A 112 -8.13 15.91 22.72
C ALA A 112 -9.28 16.17 21.73
N ILE A 113 -9.11 17.13 20.80
CA ILE A 113 -10.09 17.40 19.74
C ILE A 113 -10.30 16.15 18.85
N ASP A 114 -9.23 15.50 18.44
CA ASP A 114 -9.35 14.28 17.59
C ASP A 114 -10.07 13.16 18.33
N LYS A 115 -9.73 12.93 19.61
CA LYS A 115 -10.40 11.96 20.47
C LYS A 115 -11.92 12.20 20.49
N THR A 116 -12.35 13.44 20.74
CA THR A 116 -13.76 13.83 20.77
C THR A 116 -14.45 13.50 19.45
N PHE A 117 -13.84 13.85 18.31
CA PHE A 117 -14.42 13.52 17.00
C PHE A 117 -14.46 12.02 16.73
N PHE A 118 -13.41 11.27 17.06
CA PHE A 118 -13.39 9.81 16.83
C PHE A 118 -14.42 9.08 17.72
N GLN A 119 -14.69 9.58 18.92
CA GLN A 119 -15.74 9.04 19.80
C GLN A 119 -17.14 9.22 19.21
N LEU A 120 -17.36 10.18 18.30
CA LEU A 120 -18.63 10.34 17.59
C LEU A 120 -18.84 9.25 16.53
N ALA A 121 -17.80 8.57 16.05
CA ALA A 121 -17.96 7.43 15.15
C ALA A 121 -18.59 6.24 15.88
N HIS A 122 -19.29 5.39 15.15
CA HIS A 122 -19.81 4.12 15.68
C HIS A 122 -18.69 3.11 15.82
N LYS A 123 -17.79 3.03 14.80
CA LYS A 123 -16.59 2.19 14.84
C LYS A 123 -15.37 2.93 14.28
N VAL A 124 -14.21 2.64 14.87
CA VAL A 124 -12.90 3.17 14.49
C VAL A 124 -11.99 2.00 14.17
N ILE A 125 -11.65 1.82 12.90
CA ILE A 125 -10.73 0.79 12.45
C ILE A 125 -9.31 1.35 12.45
N LEU A 126 -8.40 0.67 13.12
CA LEU A 126 -7.00 1.00 13.20
C LEU A 126 -6.22 0.03 12.32
N VAL A 127 -5.45 0.54 11.36
CA VAL A 127 -4.64 -0.32 10.46
C VAL A 127 -3.40 -0.90 11.13
N ASN A 128 -3.07 -0.41 12.31
CA ASN A 128 -1.92 -0.86 13.10
C ASN A 128 -2.23 -0.74 14.60
N PRO A 129 -1.95 -1.77 15.41
CA PRO A 129 -2.18 -1.75 16.86
C PRO A 129 -1.50 -0.58 17.58
N GLY A 130 -0.32 -0.14 17.11
CA GLY A 130 0.40 1.01 17.68
C GLY A 130 -0.34 2.35 17.56
N ILE A 131 -1.39 2.44 16.74
CA ILE A 131 -2.26 3.63 16.67
C ILE A 131 -3.18 3.67 17.88
N ALA A 132 -3.64 2.55 18.41
CA ALA A 132 -4.56 2.46 19.53
C ALA A 132 -4.09 3.25 20.76
N GLN A 133 -2.82 3.08 21.14
CA GLN A 133 -2.21 3.76 22.28
C GLN A 133 -2.18 5.29 22.14
N ARG A 134 -2.24 5.81 20.91
CA ARG A 134 -2.12 7.25 20.61
C ARG A 134 -3.45 7.95 20.47
N VAL A 135 -4.48 7.24 20.00
CA VAL A 135 -5.79 7.83 19.65
C VAL A 135 -6.73 7.90 20.86
N GLN A 136 -6.54 7.05 21.86
CA GLN A 136 -7.32 7.02 23.10
C GLN A 136 -8.85 6.93 22.87
N VAL A 137 -9.29 6.19 21.87
CA VAL A 137 -10.71 5.86 21.64
C VAL A 137 -11.07 4.65 22.50
N PRO A 138 -12.30 4.57 23.05
CA PRO A 138 -12.76 3.43 23.82
C PRO A 138 -12.61 2.10 23.07
N ALA A 139 -12.19 1.05 23.77
CA ALA A 139 -11.89 -0.25 23.15
C ALA A 139 -13.11 -0.86 22.43
N GLU A 140 -14.32 -0.69 22.97
CA GLU A 140 -15.57 -1.19 22.39
C GLU A 140 -15.92 -0.57 21.04
N LYS A 141 -15.37 0.61 20.74
CA LYS A 141 -15.49 1.27 19.42
C LYS A 141 -14.34 1.00 18.49
N THR A 142 -13.31 0.33 18.96
CA THR A 142 -12.04 0.19 18.24
C THR A 142 -11.88 -1.22 17.73
N GLU A 143 -11.60 -1.33 16.43
CA GLU A 143 -11.22 -2.59 15.79
C GLU A 143 -9.82 -2.45 15.19
N VAL A 144 -9.05 -3.53 15.18
CA VAL A 144 -7.74 -3.54 14.52
C VAL A 144 -7.83 -4.43 13.28
N MET A 145 -7.64 -3.82 12.12
CA MET A 145 -7.59 -4.53 10.85
C MET A 145 -6.52 -3.90 9.97
N HIS A 146 -5.54 -4.67 9.58
CA HIS A 146 -4.48 -4.19 8.69
C HIS A 146 -5.05 -3.63 7.39
N ALA A 147 -4.41 -2.59 6.84
CA ALA A 147 -4.86 -1.93 5.61
C ALA A 147 -4.62 -2.77 4.34
N PHE A 148 -4.18 -4.01 4.50
CA PHE A 148 -3.96 -4.91 3.38
C PHE A 148 -5.31 -5.46 2.88
N VAL A 149 -5.65 -5.12 1.64
CA VAL A 149 -6.73 -5.77 0.88
C VAL A 149 -6.06 -6.59 -0.22
N PRO A 150 -6.34 -7.90 -0.31
CA PRO A 150 -5.76 -8.74 -1.36
C PRO A 150 -5.97 -8.13 -2.74
N PRO A 151 -4.95 -8.13 -3.61
CA PRO A 151 -5.10 -7.64 -4.97
C PRO A 151 -6.00 -8.57 -5.77
N VAL A 152 -6.80 -7.98 -6.65
CA VAL A 152 -7.59 -8.70 -7.64
C VAL A 152 -6.84 -8.62 -8.97
N MET A 153 -6.12 -9.67 -9.32
CA MET A 153 -5.20 -9.67 -10.46
C MET A 153 -5.88 -9.27 -11.77
N GLU A 154 -7.13 -9.70 -11.99
CA GLU A 154 -7.92 -9.37 -13.18
C GLU A 154 -8.17 -7.87 -13.32
N SER A 155 -8.23 -7.13 -12.22
CA SER A 155 -8.43 -5.68 -12.20
C SER A 155 -7.14 -4.86 -12.27
N GLU A 156 -5.99 -5.51 -12.08
CA GLU A 156 -4.70 -4.83 -12.15
C GLU A 156 -4.30 -4.58 -13.61
N PRO A 157 -3.89 -3.36 -13.98
CA PRO A 157 -3.49 -3.05 -15.35
C PRO A 157 -2.29 -3.89 -15.79
N ALA A 158 -2.27 -4.26 -17.07
CA ALA A 158 -1.14 -4.98 -17.65
C ALA A 158 0.16 -4.16 -17.55
N LEU A 159 1.30 -4.85 -17.44
CA LEU A 159 2.60 -4.20 -17.49
C LEU A 159 2.83 -3.55 -18.86
N PRO A 160 3.54 -2.41 -18.92
CA PRO A 160 3.96 -1.81 -20.18
C PRO A 160 4.77 -2.78 -21.02
N GLY A 161 4.62 -2.72 -22.37
CA GLY A 161 5.26 -3.67 -23.30
C GLY A 161 6.79 -3.76 -23.15
N HIS A 162 7.48 -2.63 -22.94
CA HIS A 162 8.92 -2.63 -22.71
C HIS A 162 9.33 -3.34 -21.40
N VAL A 163 8.51 -3.26 -20.34
CA VAL A 163 8.77 -3.99 -19.09
C VAL A 163 8.54 -5.49 -19.29
N GLN A 164 7.50 -5.86 -20.05
CA GLN A 164 7.27 -7.28 -20.40
C GLN A 164 8.44 -7.86 -21.20
N GLN A 165 9.02 -7.08 -22.11
CA GLN A 165 10.20 -7.49 -22.89
C GLN A 165 11.43 -7.72 -21.99
N LEU A 166 11.71 -6.81 -21.04
CA LEU A 166 12.80 -6.98 -20.06
C LEU A 166 12.62 -8.27 -19.24
N ILE A 167 11.41 -8.51 -18.74
CA ILE A 167 11.09 -9.72 -17.97
C ILE A 167 11.29 -10.98 -18.85
N GLN A 168 10.81 -10.96 -20.08
CA GLN A 168 10.94 -12.09 -20.98
C GLN A 168 12.40 -12.38 -21.33
N GLN A 169 13.19 -11.33 -21.58
CA GLN A 169 14.63 -11.45 -21.82
C GLN A 169 15.33 -12.06 -20.61
N ALA A 170 15.07 -11.52 -19.41
CA ALA A 170 15.65 -12.05 -18.18
C ALA A 170 15.33 -13.53 -17.96
N LYS A 171 14.09 -13.96 -18.23
CA LYS A 171 13.69 -15.38 -18.16
C LYS A 171 14.46 -16.24 -19.18
N ASN A 172 14.60 -15.77 -20.41
CA ASN A 172 15.33 -16.49 -21.45
C ASN A 172 16.82 -16.65 -21.07
N ASP A 173 17.40 -15.65 -20.41
CA ASP A 173 18.81 -15.66 -19.97
C ASP A 173 19.01 -16.45 -18.65
N GLY A 174 17.94 -16.96 -18.05
CA GLY A 174 17.96 -17.66 -16.77
C GLY A 174 18.40 -16.74 -15.60
N ALA A 175 18.11 -15.43 -15.71
CA ALA A 175 18.40 -14.45 -14.67
C ALA A 175 17.33 -14.47 -13.59
N CYS A 176 17.73 -14.29 -12.33
CA CYS A 176 16.80 -14.06 -11.22
C CYS A 176 16.24 -12.63 -11.33
N ILE A 177 14.92 -12.51 -11.38
CA ILE A 177 14.23 -11.23 -11.51
C ILE A 177 13.91 -10.69 -10.10
N ILE A 178 14.51 -9.56 -9.74
CA ILE A 178 14.31 -8.87 -8.48
C ILE A 178 13.57 -7.57 -8.73
N CYS A 179 12.55 -7.24 -7.95
CA CYS A 179 11.90 -5.94 -8.08
C CYS A 179 11.83 -5.20 -6.75
N ALA A 180 11.85 -3.87 -6.85
CA ALA A 180 11.64 -2.94 -5.74
C ALA A 180 10.90 -1.69 -6.23
N ASN A 181 10.37 -0.90 -5.30
CA ASN A 181 9.70 0.35 -5.67
C ASN A 181 9.92 1.48 -4.68
N ALA A 182 9.85 2.70 -5.21
CA ALA A 182 9.72 3.93 -4.45
C ALA A 182 8.65 4.83 -5.09
N SER A 183 7.94 5.61 -4.28
CA SER A 183 7.04 6.63 -4.81
C SER A 183 7.82 7.82 -5.38
N ARG A 184 8.94 8.16 -4.78
CA ARG A 184 9.89 9.21 -5.16
C ARG A 184 11.24 8.92 -4.49
N LEU A 185 12.28 9.63 -4.89
CA LEU A 185 13.57 9.59 -4.19
C LEU A 185 13.50 10.52 -2.97
N ASP A 186 13.63 9.95 -1.80
CA ASP A 186 13.60 10.64 -0.51
C ASP A 186 14.81 10.24 0.33
N VAL A 187 15.22 11.13 1.24
CA VAL A 187 16.34 10.92 2.15
C VAL A 187 15.82 10.87 3.59
N ASN A 188 16.30 9.90 4.37
CA ASN A 188 16.07 9.81 5.80
C ASN A 188 17.40 9.66 6.54
N ASN A 189 17.70 10.58 7.46
CA ASN A 189 18.97 10.65 8.19
C ASN A 189 20.22 10.72 7.29
N GLY A 190 20.11 11.38 6.14
CA GLY A 190 21.23 11.54 5.20
C GLY A 190 21.44 10.38 4.24
N GLU A 191 20.61 9.34 4.29
CA GLU A 191 20.68 8.14 3.46
C GLU A 191 19.41 7.98 2.61
N ASP A 192 19.52 7.28 1.47
CA ASP A 192 18.35 6.95 0.64
C ASP A 192 17.30 6.20 1.46
N LEU A 193 16.07 6.74 1.48
CA LEU A 193 14.97 6.18 2.26
C LEU A 193 14.54 4.81 1.74
N TYR A 194 14.52 4.63 0.43
CA TYR A 194 14.01 3.42 -0.23
C TYR A 194 15.10 2.44 -0.62
N GLY A 195 16.39 2.81 -0.40
CA GLY A 195 17.53 1.94 -0.62
C GLY A 195 17.80 1.64 -2.09
N LEU A 196 17.59 2.61 -2.99
CA LEU A 196 17.98 2.48 -4.40
C LEU A 196 19.50 2.32 -4.50
N ASP A 197 20.29 3.07 -3.72
CA ASP A 197 21.74 2.93 -3.57
C ASP A 197 22.14 1.50 -3.18
N MET A 198 21.49 0.91 -2.19
CA MET A 198 21.71 -0.47 -1.77
C MET A 198 21.33 -1.49 -2.87
N SER A 199 20.27 -1.20 -3.62
CA SER A 199 19.80 -2.07 -4.71
C SER A 199 20.78 -2.10 -5.89
N ILE A 200 21.34 -0.94 -6.27
CA ILE A 200 22.38 -0.84 -7.31
C ILE A 200 23.62 -1.61 -6.86
N LYS A 201 24.09 -1.35 -5.64
CA LYS A 201 25.25 -2.03 -5.06
C LYS A 201 25.06 -3.54 -4.96
N LEU A 202 23.87 -4.00 -4.54
CA LEU A 202 23.53 -5.42 -4.49
C LEU A 202 23.63 -6.07 -5.87
N THR A 203 23.12 -5.41 -6.91
CA THR A 203 23.18 -5.92 -8.28
C THR A 203 24.61 -6.06 -8.77
N SER A 204 25.46 -5.06 -8.50
CA SER A 204 26.90 -5.11 -8.80
C SER A 204 27.58 -6.28 -8.08
N ASP A 205 27.33 -6.44 -6.78
CA ASP A 205 27.96 -7.49 -5.97
C ASP A 205 27.51 -8.90 -6.42
N LEU A 206 26.23 -9.09 -6.74
CA LEU A 206 25.69 -10.35 -7.26
C LEU A 206 26.29 -10.67 -8.65
N LYS A 207 26.41 -9.69 -9.53
CA LYS A 207 27.03 -9.85 -10.87
C LYS A 207 28.51 -10.24 -10.74
N LYS A 208 29.26 -9.57 -9.85
CA LYS A 208 30.67 -9.91 -9.54
C LYS A 208 30.82 -11.31 -8.95
N ALA A 209 29.83 -11.79 -8.21
CA ALA A 209 29.78 -13.17 -7.65
C ALA A 209 29.27 -14.21 -8.67
N GLY A 210 29.05 -13.85 -9.94
CA GLY A 210 28.67 -14.76 -11.02
C GLY A 210 27.16 -15.08 -11.09
N PHE A 211 26.30 -14.36 -10.37
CA PHE A 211 24.86 -14.50 -10.49
C PHE A 211 24.33 -13.72 -11.69
N ARG A 212 23.42 -14.34 -12.46
CA ARG A 212 22.62 -13.61 -13.45
C ARG A 212 21.40 -13.03 -12.75
N VAL A 213 21.28 -11.71 -12.76
CA VAL A 213 20.17 -10.99 -12.14
C VAL A 213 19.62 -9.93 -13.08
N CYS A 214 18.32 -9.70 -13.02
CA CYS A 214 17.64 -8.57 -13.65
C CYS A 214 16.89 -7.82 -12.54
N PHE A 215 17.36 -6.63 -12.20
CA PHE A 215 16.75 -5.80 -11.17
C PHE A 215 15.86 -4.74 -11.80
N LEU A 216 14.59 -4.69 -11.41
CA LEU A 216 13.58 -3.74 -11.88
C LEU A 216 13.18 -2.83 -10.71
N PHE A 217 13.75 -1.63 -10.65
CA PHE A 217 13.40 -0.64 -9.63
C PHE A 217 12.40 0.36 -10.20
N VAL A 218 11.19 0.40 -9.64
CA VAL A 218 10.11 1.29 -10.10
C VAL A 218 10.08 2.57 -9.29
N LEU A 219 10.15 3.69 -9.98
CA LEU A 219 10.04 5.03 -9.42
C LEU A 219 8.81 5.73 -10.01
N THR A 220 7.82 6.02 -9.16
CA THR A 220 6.54 6.54 -9.64
C THR A 220 6.60 8.03 -9.99
N SER A 221 7.40 8.83 -9.26
CA SER A 221 7.50 10.27 -9.45
C SER A 221 8.93 10.76 -9.33
N LEU A 222 9.31 11.72 -10.19
CA LEU A 222 10.58 12.47 -10.10
C LEU A 222 10.39 13.85 -9.45
N GLU A 223 9.22 14.13 -8.89
CA GLU A 223 8.97 15.44 -8.29
C GLU A 223 10.06 15.78 -7.26
N LYS A 224 10.79 16.89 -7.49
CA LYS A 224 11.92 17.37 -6.66
C LYS A 224 13.13 16.43 -6.57
N SER A 225 13.27 15.45 -7.46
CA SER A 225 14.29 14.39 -7.37
C SER A 225 15.08 14.20 -8.68
N GLN A 226 14.98 15.11 -9.64
CA GLN A 226 15.60 14.96 -10.97
C GLN A 226 17.13 14.84 -10.89
N GLU A 227 17.78 15.63 -10.06
CA GLU A 227 19.24 15.59 -9.89
C GLU A 227 19.69 14.23 -9.30
N ALA A 228 19.01 13.79 -8.24
CA ALA A 228 19.29 12.47 -7.64
C ALA A 228 19.06 11.32 -8.64
N TYR A 229 18.02 11.41 -9.45
CA TYR A 229 17.72 10.44 -10.49
C TYR A 229 18.87 10.35 -11.52
N THR A 230 19.34 11.49 -12.03
CA THR A 230 20.47 11.55 -12.96
C THR A 230 21.73 10.94 -12.37
N LYS A 231 22.03 11.25 -11.10
CA LYS A 231 23.17 10.66 -10.39
C LYS A 231 23.08 9.12 -10.31
N TYR A 232 21.91 8.56 -10.03
CA TYR A 232 21.76 7.11 -9.99
C TYR A 232 21.87 6.46 -11.38
N LEU A 233 21.42 7.12 -12.45
CA LEU A 233 21.67 6.64 -13.81
C LEU A 233 23.15 6.60 -14.17
N GLU A 234 23.92 7.62 -13.75
CA GLU A 234 25.38 7.63 -13.91
C GLU A 234 26.05 6.52 -13.11
N GLU A 235 25.61 6.27 -11.88
CA GLU A 235 26.12 5.19 -11.04
C GLU A 235 25.88 3.81 -11.67
N ILE A 236 24.67 3.55 -12.18
CA ILE A 236 24.33 2.32 -12.90
C ILE A 236 25.27 2.11 -14.09
N LYS A 237 25.50 3.15 -14.87
CA LYS A 237 26.40 3.11 -16.01
C LYS A 237 27.86 2.89 -15.61
N ASN A 238 28.35 3.58 -14.60
CA ASN A 238 29.73 3.46 -14.10
C ASN A 238 30.02 2.07 -13.54
N GLU A 239 29.03 1.42 -12.93
CA GLU A 239 29.12 0.03 -12.46
C GLU A 239 28.87 -0.99 -13.60
N SER A 240 28.67 -0.54 -14.86
CA SER A 240 28.35 -1.40 -16.02
C SER A 240 27.16 -2.32 -15.78
N LEU A 241 26.04 -1.76 -15.26
CA LEU A 241 24.84 -2.49 -14.89
C LEU A 241 23.67 -2.28 -15.86
N ASP A 242 23.86 -1.61 -17.01
CA ASP A 242 22.80 -1.26 -17.96
C ASP A 242 21.99 -2.48 -18.45
N ASP A 243 22.57 -3.65 -18.43
CA ASP A 243 21.96 -4.93 -18.80
C ASP A 243 21.29 -5.68 -17.64
N SER A 244 21.55 -5.27 -16.42
CA SER A 244 21.18 -6.01 -15.19
C SER A 244 20.34 -5.19 -14.22
N PHE A 245 20.35 -3.86 -14.31
CA PHE A 245 19.59 -2.96 -13.44
C PHE A 245 18.82 -1.93 -14.25
N HIS A 246 17.50 -1.94 -14.12
CA HIS A 246 16.61 -1.04 -14.85
C HIS A 246 15.85 -0.13 -13.87
N LEU A 247 16.20 1.16 -13.87
CA LEU A 247 15.50 2.20 -13.12
C LEU A 247 14.32 2.71 -13.96
N LEU A 248 13.12 2.20 -13.64
CA LEU A 248 11.90 2.42 -14.40
C LEU A 248 11.10 3.61 -13.84
N GLN A 249 11.17 4.75 -14.51
CA GLN A 249 10.31 5.90 -14.19
C GLN A 249 8.94 5.71 -14.84
N THR A 250 8.03 5.04 -14.15
CA THR A 250 6.71 4.75 -14.71
C THR A 250 5.68 4.49 -13.61
N ASN A 251 4.42 4.75 -13.92
CA ASN A 251 3.30 4.35 -13.09
C ASN A 251 2.74 3.03 -13.62
N LEU A 252 3.18 1.92 -13.06
CA LEU A 252 2.71 0.58 -13.38
C LEU A 252 2.10 -0.12 -12.17
N SER A 253 1.37 -1.22 -12.38
CA SER A 253 0.95 -2.09 -11.30
C SER A 253 2.16 -2.83 -10.72
N PHE A 254 2.57 -2.42 -9.51
CA PHE A 254 3.66 -3.11 -8.81
C PHE A 254 3.28 -4.55 -8.44
N VAL A 255 2.00 -4.81 -8.23
CA VAL A 255 1.48 -6.17 -8.01
C VAL A 255 1.78 -7.08 -9.20
N ARG A 256 1.49 -6.60 -10.43
CA ARG A 256 1.82 -7.35 -11.66
C ARG A 256 3.32 -7.54 -11.83
N LEU A 257 4.12 -6.54 -11.47
CA LEU A 257 5.58 -6.67 -11.52
C LEU A 257 6.09 -7.67 -10.49
N ALA A 258 5.62 -7.60 -9.25
CA ALA A 258 5.97 -8.55 -8.20
C ALA A 258 5.57 -9.98 -8.57
N ASP A 259 4.37 -10.16 -9.16
CA ASP A 259 3.92 -11.46 -9.64
C ASP A 259 4.83 -12.04 -10.75
N ALA A 260 5.34 -11.18 -11.62
CA ALA A 260 6.25 -11.59 -12.70
C ALA A 260 7.71 -11.77 -12.25
N SER A 261 8.05 -11.37 -11.01
CA SER A 261 9.40 -11.42 -10.43
C SER A 261 9.59 -12.65 -9.54
N ASP A 262 10.84 -13.01 -9.29
CA ASP A 262 11.22 -14.11 -8.40
C ASP A 262 11.33 -13.63 -6.95
N MET A 263 11.77 -12.39 -6.74
CA MET A 263 11.98 -11.81 -5.41
C MET A 263 11.57 -10.34 -5.38
N VAL A 264 10.94 -9.94 -4.29
CA VAL A 264 10.66 -8.52 -3.97
C VAL A 264 11.63 -8.05 -2.89
N LEU A 265 12.34 -6.96 -3.17
CA LEU A 265 13.25 -6.33 -2.23
C LEU A 265 12.63 -5.07 -1.62
N ARG A 266 12.75 -4.92 -0.30
CA ARG A 266 12.30 -3.72 0.44
C ARG A 266 13.41 -3.19 1.37
N PRO A 267 14.43 -2.48 0.83
CA PRO A 267 15.63 -2.08 1.58
C PRO A 267 15.50 -0.69 2.23
N THR A 268 14.34 -0.38 2.77
CA THR A 268 14.06 0.93 3.38
C THR A 268 14.78 1.12 4.72
N ASN A 269 15.20 2.36 5.02
CA ASN A 269 15.77 2.72 6.33
C ASN A 269 14.75 3.41 7.26
N ALA A 270 13.51 3.61 6.81
CA ALA A 270 12.33 3.91 7.61
C ALA A 270 11.10 3.43 6.86
N ASP A 271 10.18 2.79 7.54
CA ASP A 271 8.99 2.24 6.91
C ASP A 271 7.80 2.23 7.88
N GLY A 272 6.63 1.94 7.34
CA GLY A 272 5.44 1.57 8.07
C GLY A 272 5.07 0.13 7.80
N ASP A 273 3.79 -0.16 7.71
CA ASP A 273 3.27 -1.44 7.22
C ASP A 273 3.26 -1.41 5.68
N ALA A 274 4.34 -1.83 5.05
CA ALA A 274 4.52 -1.76 3.60
C ALA A 274 3.56 -2.69 2.87
N LEU A 275 2.63 -2.11 2.12
CA LEU A 275 1.64 -2.84 1.34
C LEU A 275 2.30 -3.82 0.35
N THR A 276 3.37 -3.39 -0.29
CA THR A 276 4.14 -4.18 -1.26
C THR A 276 4.72 -5.47 -0.67
N VAL A 277 5.12 -5.46 0.61
CA VAL A 277 5.57 -6.66 1.33
C VAL A 277 4.42 -7.65 1.48
N ARG A 278 3.25 -7.17 1.94
CA ARG A 278 2.06 -8.03 2.12
C ARG A 278 1.52 -8.57 0.80
N GLU A 279 1.51 -7.74 -0.25
CA GLU A 279 1.10 -8.14 -1.60
C GLU A 279 2.00 -9.24 -2.15
N ALA A 280 3.31 -9.08 -2.04
CA ALA A 280 4.27 -10.06 -2.52
C ALA A 280 4.15 -11.40 -1.76
N LEU A 281 4.02 -11.36 -0.43
CA LEU A 281 3.79 -12.55 0.38
C LEU A 281 2.47 -13.24 0.02
N TYR A 282 1.39 -12.46 -0.20
CA TYR A 282 0.09 -12.99 -0.64
C TYR A 282 0.19 -13.74 -1.98
N MET A 283 1.07 -13.30 -2.87
CA MET A 283 1.34 -13.96 -4.15
C MET A 283 2.41 -15.05 -4.07
N ASN A 284 2.77 -15.50 -2.87
CA ASN A 284 3.81 -16.51 -2.64
C ASN A 284 5.18 -16.14 -3.21
N LYS A 285 5.51 -14.85 -3.21
CA LYS A 285 6.82 -14.38 -3.66
C LYS A 285 7.80 -14.31 -2.50
N ILE A 286 9.07 -14.55 -2.78
CA ILE A 286 10.14 -14.31 -1.82
C ILE A 286 10.22 -12.81 -1.56
N VAL A 287 10.17 -12.43 -0.29
CA VAL A 287 10.35 -11.04 0.14
C VAL A 287 11.57 -10.94 1.02
N LEU A 288 12.53 -10.13 0.58
CA LEU A 288 13.70 -9.74 1.37
C LEU A 288 13.55 -8.27 1.79
N ALA A 289 13.50 -8.00 3.09
CA ALA A 289 13.27 -6.66 3.60
C ALA A 289 14.21 -6.30 4.77
N SER A 290 14.47 -5.00 4.94
CA SER A 290 15.18 -4.51 6.11
C SER A 290 14.38 -4.77 7.39
N ASP A 291 15.08 -4.96 8.51
CA ASP A 291 14.53 -5.16 9.85
C ASP A 291 14.15 -3.86 10.58
N VAL A 292 14.08 -2.75 9.84
CA VAL A 292 13.78 -1.41 10.39
C VAL A 292 12.44 -1.32 11.13
N VAL A 293 11.51 -2.21 10.80
CA VAL A 293 10.21 -2.39 11.48
C VAL A 293 9.87 -3.87 11.56
N SER A 294 8.94 -4.23 12.45
CA SER A 294 8.37 -5.57 12.46
C SER A 294 7.70 -5.87 11.12
N ARG A 295 8.05 -6.97 10.49
CA ARG A 295 7.52 -7.40 9.19
C ARG A 295 6.52 -8.55 9.36
N PRO A 296 5.61 -8.74 8.39
CA PRO A 296 4.74 -9.92 8.35
C PRO A 296 5.54 -11.22 8.32
N GLU A 297 4.94 -12.27 8.89
CA GLU A 297 5.51 -13.63 8.82
C GLU A 297 5.79 -14.05 7.37
N GLY A 298 6.86 -14.80 7.14
CA GLY A 298 7.32 -15.19 5.81
C GLY A 298 8.30 -14.21 5.17
N THR A 299 8.45 -12.98 5.70
CA THR A 299 9.46 -12.04 5.23
C THR A 299 10.85 -12.48 5.64
N ARG A 300 11.78 -12.56 4.69
CA ARG A 300 13.21 -12.73 4.99
C ARG A 300 13.79 -11.37 5.34
N LEU A 301 14.61 -11.33 6.40
CA LEU A 301 15.13 -10.07 6.93
C LEU A 301 16.63 -9.96 6.69
N PHE A 302 17.08 -8.72 6.48
CA PHE A 302 18.47 -8.33 6.60
C PHE A 302 18.58 -7.09 7.48
N LYS A 303 19.75 -6.85 8.06
CA LYS A 303 20.01 -5.71 8.95
C LYS A 303 19.93 -4.40 8.17
N THR A 304 19.14 -3.48 8.67
CA THR A 304 18.93 -2.16 8.06
C THR A 304 20.26 -1.47 7.77
N ARG A 305 20.45 -1.05 6.50
CA ARG A 305 21.66 -0.40 5.98
C ARG A 305 22.94 -1.25 6.03
N ASP A 306 22.85 -2.54 6.30
CA ASP A 306 23.98 -3.46 6.21
C ASP A 306 24.04 -4.13 4.83
N GLN A 307 24.93 -3.62 3.96
CA GLN A 307 25.09 -4.11 2.59
C GLN A 307 25.64 -5.55 2.54
N SER A 308 26.48 -5.92 3.48
CA SER A 308 27.07 -7.27 3.56
C SER A 308 26.02 -8.31 3.93
N ASP A 309 25.16 -8.00 4.90
CA ASP A 309 24.06 -8.89 5.28
C ASP A 309 23.01 -8.97 4.16
N LEU A 310 22.65 -7.83 3.52
CA LEU A 310 21.77 -7.83 2.36
C LEU A 310 22.28 -8.75 1.24
N PHE A 311 23.57 -8.65 0.88
CA PHE A 311 24.18 -9.50 -0.12
C PHE A 311 24.12 -10.98 0.28
N THR A 312 24.50 -11.31 1.51
CA THR A 312 24.50 -12.68 2.05
C THR A 312 23.12 -13.31 1.98
N GLN A 313 22.07 -12.58 2.43
CA GLN A 313 20.70 -13.07 2.39
C GLN A 313 20.19 -13.22 0.94
N ALA A 314 20.47 -12.26 0.08
CA ALA A 314 20.06 -12.32 -1.33
C ALA A 314 20.71 -13.49 -2.06
N GLN A 315 22.03 -13.69 -1.90
CA GLN A 315 22.77 -14.82 -2.47
C GLN A 315 22.19 -16.17 -2.05
N LYS A 316 21.89 -16.33 -0.75
CA LYS A 316 21.27 -17.54 -0.22
C LYS A 316 19.91 -17.80 -0.89
N LEU A 317 19.04 -16.79 -0.95
CA LEU A 317 17.71 -16.91 -1.53
C LEU A 317 17.74 -17.22 -3.03
N ILE A 318 18.62 -16.58 -3.80
CA ILE A 318 18.80 -16.88 -5.24
C ILE A 318 19.30 -18.32 -5.43
N THR A 319 20.16 -18.81 -4.56
CA THR A 319 20.66 -20.19 -4.62
C THR A 319 19.53 -21.18 -4.30
N GLU A 320 18.70 -20.89 -3.29
CA GLU A 320 17.51 -21.70 -2.95
C GLU A 320 16.52 -21.77 -4.11
N LEU A 321 16.24 -20.64 -4.78
CA LEU A 321 15.39 -20.58 -5.99
C LEU A 321 15.90 -21.48 -7.12
N LYS A 322 17.20 -21.43 -7.41
CA LYS A 322 17.82 -22.26 -8.45
C LYS A 322 17.72 -23.77 -8.17
N ASN A 323 17.74 -24.15 -6.89
CA ASN A 323 17.67 -25.53 -6.47
C ASN A 323 16.24 -26.09 -6.41
N LYS A 324 15.21 -25.32 -6.88
CA LYS A 324 13.79 -25.70 -6.89
C LYS A 324 13.28 -26.23 -5.54
N GLN A 325 13.79 -25.75 -4.43
CA GLN A 325 13.19 -26.01 -3.13
C GLN A 325 11.91 -25.16 -3.05
N GLU A 326 10.78 -25.74 -3.43
CA GLU A 326 9.47 -25.14 -3.33
C GLU A 326 9.19 -24.72 -1.89
N GLN A 327 9.23 -23.44 -1.64
CA GLN A 327 8.69 -22.89 -0.41
C GLN A 327 7.18 -22.76 -0.59
N ASN A 328 6.44 -23.77 -0.17
CA ASN A 328 5.00 -23.71 0.01
C ASN A 328 4.65 -22.77 1.16
N THR A 329 4.63 -21.47 0.90
CA THR A 329 3.94 -20.49 1.76
C THR A 329 2.58 -20.22 1.14
N ASN A 330 1.67 -21.18 1.23
CA ASN A 330 0.30 -21.04 0.77
C ASN A 330 -0.44 -20.03 1.66
N ILE A 331 -0.49 -18.76 1.23
CA ILE A 331 -1.53 -17.86 1.70
C ILE A 331 -2.79 -18.25 0.91
N SER A 332 -3.72 -18.90 1.58
CA SER A 332 -4.87 -19.50 0.92
C SER A 332 -5.90 -18.44 0.49
N PRO A 333 -6.73 -18.75 -0.55
CA PRO A 333 -7.93 -17.96 -0.89
C PRO A 333 -8.84 -17.71 0.32
N GLU A 334 -8.83 -18.57 1.31
CA GLU A 334 -9.54 -18.43 2.60
C GLU A 334 -9.21 -17.14 3.36
N GLN A 335 -8.01 -16.59 3.22
CA GLN A 335 -7.66 -15.30 3.86
C GLN A 335 -8.35 -14.10 3.18
N ALA A 336 -8.53 -14.13 1.87
CA ALA A 336 -9.27 -13.08 1.17
C ALA A 336 -10.74 -13.10 1.56
N ASP A 337 -11.33 -14.27 1.67
CA ASP A 337 -12.72 -14.46 2.11
C ASP A 337 -12.90 -14.09 3.59
N ALA A 338 -11.96 -14.43 4.47
CA ALA A 338 -11.97 -14.03 5.87
C ALA A 338 -11.91 -12.50 6.01
N TYR A 339 -11.08 -11.84 5.23
CA TYR A 339 -10.96 -10.38 5.20
C TYR A 339 -12.27 -9.72 4.74
N LYS A 340 -12.86 -10.22 3.64
CA LYS A 340 -14.16 -9.77 3.14
C LYS A 340 -15.24 -9.96 4.18
N ASN A 341 -15.36 -11.16 4.74
CA ASN A 341 -16.40 -11.52 5.69
C ASN A 341 -16.32 -10.66 6.97
N TRP A 342 -15.11 -10.31 7.40
CA TRP A 342 -14.93 -9.39 8.53
C TRP A 342 -15.55 -8.02 8.24
N TYR A 343 -15.27 -7.41 7.07
CA TYR A 343 -15.87 -6.11 6.72
C TYR A 343 -17.38 -6.19 6.52
N VAL A 344 -17.87 -7.25 5.87
CA VAL A 344 -19.32 -7.46 5.67
C VAL A 344 -20.02 -7.58 7.02
N THR A 345 -19.46 -8.33 7.95
CA THR A 345 -20.01 -8.49 9.31
C THR A 345 -20.00 -7.16 10.05
N LEU A 346 -18.88 -6.44 10.07
CA LEU A 346 -18.76 -5.15 10.76
C LEU A 346 -19.76 -4.11 10.23
N ILE A 347 -19.85 -3.97 8.90
CA ILE A 347 -20.77 -3.00 8.27
C ILE A 347 -22.22 -3.33 8.62
N ASN A 348 -22.62 -4.61 8.55
CA ASN A 348 -23.97 -5.04 8.91
C ASN A 348 -24.27 -4.85 10.40
N GLN A 349 -23.32 -5.14 11.29
CA GLN A 349 -23.48 -4.89 12.73
C GLN A 349 -23.71 -3.41 12.98
N VAL A 350 -22.86 -2.53 12.45
CA VAL A 350 -22.99 -1.08 12.63
C VAL A 350 -24.29 -0.54 12.01
N ALA A 351 -24.71 -1.05 10.85
CA ALA A 351 -25.96 -0.62 10.23
C ALA A 351 -27.20 -0.95 11.08
N ASN A 352 -27.16 -2.05 11.82
CA ASN A 352 -28.27 -2.52 12.66
C ASN A 352 -28.18 -2.08 14.14
N GLU A 353 -27.13 -1.37 14.54
CA GLU A 353 -27.08 -0.73 15.87
C GLU A 353 -28.26 0.26 16.03
N PRO A 354 -28.87 0.42 17.21
CA PRO A 354 -29.95 1.36 17.44
C PRO A 354 -29.53 2.84 17.25
#